data_a6d7898da288e7ade93bd6fcf7945d9c
#
_entry.id   a6d7898da288e7ade93bd6fcf7945d9c
#
_cell.length_a   1.000
_cell.length_b   1.000
_cell.length_c   1.000
_cell.angle_alpha   90.00
_cell.angle_beta   90.00
_cell.angle_gamma   90.00
#
_symmetry.space_group_name_H-M   'P 1'
#
loop_
_entity.id
_entity.type
_entity.pdbx_description
1 polymer ?
#
loop_
_entity_poly.entity_id
_entity_poly.type
_entity_poly.pdbx_seq_one_letter_code
_entity_poly.pdbx_strand_id
1 'polypeptide(L)'
;ENFEETKEMVKIAHAAGVSVEAELGHIFTSAVGGGEGRGAVGAEDFASLEDCYTDPDTAKAFVEGTGVDALAISFGTTHGVYLTEPKLDLITEIKNKIDIPFVMHGGSGVSDEDFKTSIQNGITKINYYTYSAMAGGNKVREFINAAGDEKVFFHDIIAAGKSAMKENVKAAMKVFASSILD
;
A
#
# COMPACT_ATOMS: atom_id res chain seq x y z
N GLU A 1 -10.69 11.80 -16.79
CA GLU A 1 -10.16 10.51 -17.28
C GLU A 1 -10.37 9.45 -16.20
N ASN A 2 -9.65 9.44 -15.09
CA ASN A 2 -9.79 8.44 -14.00
C ASN A 2 -11.25 8.18 -13.58
N PHE A 3 -12.07 9.22 -13.42
CA PHE A 3 -13.48 9.09 -13.03
C PHE A 3 -14.32 8.28 -14.04
N GLU A 4 -14.24 8.62 -15.34
CA GLU A 4 -15.07 7.98 -16.37
C GLU A 4 -14.59 6.53 -16.65
N GLU A 5 -13.30 6.32 -16.65
CA GLU A 5 -12.73 4.99 -16.82
C GLU A 5 -13.08 4.07 -15.63
N THR A 6 -12.93 4.57 -14.40
CA THR A 6 -13.32 3.83 -13.20
C THR A 6 -14.81 3.47 -13.22
N LYS A 7 -15.67 4.43 -13.57
CA LYS A 7 -17.11 4.20 -13.67
C LYS A 7 -17.48 3.11 -14.67
N GLU A 8 -16.82 3.07 -15.83
CA GLU A 8 -17.06 2.02 -16.83
C GLU A 8 -16.53 0.65 -16.34
N MET A 9 -15.35 0.64 -15.69
CA MET A 9 -14.81 -0.60 -15.12
C MET A 9 -15.68 -1.17 -14.00
N VAL A 10 -16.23 -0.30 -13.13
CA VAL A 10 -17.20 -0.71 -12.09
C VAL A 10 -18.40 -1.40 -12.72
N LYS A 11 -18.96 -0.85 -13.77
CA LYS A 11 -20.11 -1.41 -14.50
C LYS A 11 -19.84 -2.81 -15.06
N ILE A 12 -18.64 -2.98 -15.65
CA ILE A 12 -18.21 -4.26 -16.22
C ILE A 12 -17.99 -5.29 -15.09
N ALA A 13 -17.27 -4.90 -14.03
CA ALA A 13 -16.93 -5.78 -12.92
C ALA A 13 -18.17 -6.21 -12.13
N HIS A 14 -19.08 -5.27 -11.81
CA HIS A 14 -20.31 -5.54 -11.09
C HIS A 14 -21.25 -6.46 -11.89
N ALA A 15 -21.27 -6.35 -13.21
CA ALA A 15 -22.02 -7.28 -14.06
C ALA A 15 -21.51 -8.73 -13.95
N ALA A 16 -20.24 -8.91 -13.56
CA ALA A 16 -19.62 -10.21 -13.29
C ALA A 16 -19.61 -10.59 -11.80
N GLY A 17 -20.18 -9.76 -10.90
CA GLY A 17 -20.17 -9.99 -9.45
C GLY A 17 -18.80 -9.75 -8.81
N VAL A 18 -17.96 -8.90 -9.38
CA VAL A 18 -16.59 -8.60 -8.93
C VAL A 18 -16.54 -7.18 -8.38
N SER A 19 -15.94 -7.00 -7.19
CA SER A 19 -15.72 -5.69 -6.57
C SER A 19 -14.57 -4.93 -7.24
N VAL A 20 -14.63 -3.60 -7.18
CA VAL A 20 -13.61 -2.69 -7.74
C VAL A 20 -13.00 -1.84 -6.65
N GLU A 21 -11.68 -1.87 -6.57
CA GLU A 21 -10.86 -0.92 -5.82
C GLU A 21 -10.34 0.15 -6.78
N ALA A 22 -10.45 1.41 -6.39
CA ALA A 22 -9.86 2.53 -7.12
C ALA A 22 -8.89 3.31 -6.23
N GLU A 23 -8.08 4.16 -6.84
CA GLU A 23 -7.15 5.07 -6.16
C GLU A 23 -7.48 6.51 -6.51
N LEU A 24 -7.47 7.39 -5.53
CA LEU A 24 -7.63 8.83 -5.69
C LEU A 24 -6.55 9.58 -4.89
N GLY A 25 -6.05 10.66 -5.46
CA GLY A 25 -4.82 11.32 -5.01
C GLY A 25 -3.60 10.70 -5.68
N HIS A 26 -2.41 11.08 -5.21
CA HIS A 26 -1.18 10.58 -5.80
C HIS A 26 -0.25 9.97 -4.75
N ILE A 27 0.14 8.70 -4.94
CA ILE A 27 1.06 7.98 -4.06
C ILE A 27 2.40 7.85 -4.76
N PHE A 28 3.41 8.53 -4.24
CA PHE A 28 4.74 8.56 -4.83
C PHE A 28 5.41 7.19 -4.81
N THR A 29 6.31 6.97 -5.77
CA THR A 29 7.18 5.80 -5.80
C THR A 29 8.60 6.25 -5.49
N SER A 30 9.20 5.71 -4.41
CA SER A 30 10.60 5.96 -4.14
C SER A 30 11.51 5.22 -5.12
N ALA A 31 12.70 5.79 -5.39
CA ALA A 31 13.70 5.18 -6.27
C ALA A 31 14.19 3.80 -5.77
N VAL A 32 14.00 3.50 -4.48
CA VAL A 32 14.40 2.24 -3.85
C VAL A 32 13.17 1.37 -3.60
N GLY A 33 13.10 0.23 -4.25
CA GLY A 33 12.02 -0.75 -4.07
C GLY A 33 10.79 -0.52 -4.93
N GLY A 34 10.79 0.47 -5.80
CA GLY A 34 9.75 0.73 -6.79
C GLY A 34 9.85 -0.21 -7.99
N GLY A 35 9.69 -1.52 -7.79
CA GLY A 35 9.79 -2.53 -8.85
C GLY A 35 8.62 -2.58 -9.83
N GLU A 36 7.70 -1.64 -9.77
CA GLU A 36 6.45 -1.72 -10.54
C GLU A 36 6.41 -0.92 -11.84
N GLY A 37 7.54 -0.41 -12.34
CA GLY A 37 7.66 0.10 -13.73
C GLY A 37 6.66 1.19 -14.16
N ARG A 38 5.89 1.73 -13.24
CA ARG A 38 4.98 2.84 -13.48
C ARG A 38 5.81 4.11 -13.41
N GLY A 39 5.72 4.95 -14.43
CA GLY A 39 6.48 6.19 -14.53
C GLY A 39 6.44 6.92 -13.18
N ALA A 40 7.61 7.06 -12.56
CA ALA A 40 7.72 7.73 -11.28
C ALA A 40 7.40 9.21 -11.51
N VAL A 41 6.20 9.62 -11.16
CA VAL A 41 5.90 11.04 -10.96
C VAL A 41 6.52 11.38 -9.62
N GLY A 42 7.53 12.23 -9.63
CA GLY A 42 8.25 12.67 -8.44
C GLY A 42 7.48 13.75 -7.69
N ALA A 43 7.87 13.98 -6.43
CA ALA A 43 7.31 15.08 -5.64
C ALA A 43 7.54 16.46 -6.28
N GLU A 44 8.57 16.57 -7.11
CA GLU A 44 8.90 17.78 -7.89
C GLU A 44 7.89 18.15 -8.97
N ASP A 45 7.03 17.22 -9.39
CA ASP A 45 5.98 17.47 -10.39
C ASP A 45 4.74 18.17 -9.79
N PHE A 46 4.68 18.32 -8.47
CA PHE A 46 3.58 18.97 -7.75
C PHE A 46 4.02 20.30 -7.10
N ALA A 47 3.11 21.26 -7.05
CA ALA A 47 3.37 22.55 -6.43
C ALA A 47 3.55 22.44 -4.89
N SER A 48 2.86 21.48 -4.27
CA SER A 48 3.02 21.11 -2.85
C SER A 48 2.72 19.63 -2.63
N LEU A 49 3.20 19.05 -1.50
CA LEU A 49 2.82 17.70 -1.11
C LEU A 49 1.32 17.58 -0.81
N GLU A 50 0.69 18.68 -0.42
CA GLU A 50 -0.75 18.72 -0.13
C GLU A 50 -1.61 18.51 -1.38
N ASP A 51 -1.10 18.93 -2.56
CA ASP A 51 -1.78 18.71 -3.84
C ASP A 51 -1.86 17.22 -4.23
N CYS A 52 -1.08 16.37 -3.56
CA CYS A 52 -1.04 14.93 -3.80
C CYS A 52 -2.03 14.17 -2.93
N TYR A 53 -2.48 14.77 -1.83
CA TYR A 53 -3.38 14.10 -0.90
C TYR A 53 -4.80 14.00 -1.46
N THR A 54 -5.52 13.00 -0.99
CA THR A 54 -6.92 12.83 -1.35
C THR A 54 -7.76 13.90 -0.68
N ASP A 55 -8.37 14.78 -1.47
CA ASP A 55 -9.32 15.77 -0.97
C ASP A 55 -10.65 15.08 -0.59
N PRO A 56 -11.18 15.33 0.64
CA PRO A 56 -12.36 14.64 1.13
C PRO A 56 -13.65 14.87 0.33
N ASP A 57 -13.84 16.06 -0.26
CA ASP A 57 -15.04 16.36 -1.07
C ASP A 57 -14.94 15.73 -2.46
N THR A 58 -13.74 15.73 -3.03
CA THR A 58 -13.43 15.02 -4.28
C THR A 58 -13.60 13.52 -4.10
N ALA A 59 -13.15 12.95 -2.97
CA ALA A 59 -13.35 11.53 -2.66
C ALA A 59 -14.83 11.16 -2.60
N LYS A 60 -15.65 11.98 -1.94
CA LYS A 60 -17.10 11.77 -1.90
C LYS A 60 -17.72 11.76 -3.29
N ALA A 61 -17.44 12.80 -4.08
CA ALA A 61 -17.98 12.90 -5.44
C ALA A 61 -17.53 11.72 -6.33
N PHE A 62 -16.27 11.28 -6.16
CA PHE A 62 -15.72 10.14 -6.89
C PHE A 62 -16.43 8.83 -6.54
N VAL A 63 -16.57 8.53 -5.26
CA VAL A 63 -17.23 7.28 -4.79
C VAL A 63 -18.70 7.24 -5.20
N GLU A 64 -19.45 8.33 -4.95
CA GLU A 64 -20.87 8.41 -5.30
C GLU A 64 -21.10 8.34 -6.82
N GLY A 65 -20.20 8.91 -7.61
CA GLY A 65 -20.35 8.94 -9.06
C GLY A 65 -19.86 7.72 -9.81
N THR A 66 -18.88 6.98 -9.25
CA THR A 66 -18.30 5.78 -9.87
C THR A 66 -18.91 4.49 -9.33
N GLY A 67 -19.28 4.45 -8.05
CA GLY A 67 -19.80 3.27 -7.37
C GLY A 67 -18.72 2.24 -7.02
N VAL A 68 -17.46 2.64 -6.82
CA VAL A 68 -16.37 1.75 -6.37
C VAL A 68 -16.67 1.15 -5.00
N ASP A 69 -16.18 -0.05 -4.75
CA ASP A 69 -16.40 -0.80 -3.51
C ASP A 69 -15.36 -0.52 -2.43
N ALA A 70 -14.16 -0.06 -2.83
CA ALA A 70 -13.08 0.32 -1.94
C ALA A 70 -12.26 1.45 -2.56
N LEU A 71 -11.69 2.32 -1.72
CA LEU A 71 -10.90 3.46 -2.17
C LEU A 71 -9.52 3.48 -1.52
N ALA A 72 -8.48 3.43 -2.34
CA ALA A 72 -7.12 3.76 -1.91
C ALA A 72 -6.98 5.28 -1.86
N ILE A 73 -6.56 5.78 -0.69
CA ILE A 73 -6.43 7.21 -0.42
C ILE A 73 -4.96 7.58 -0.23
N SER A 74 -4.57 8.76 -0.73
CA SER A 74 -3.26 9.35 -0.51
C SER A 74 -3.31 10.26 0.71
N PHE A 75 -2.46 9.96 1.69
CA PHE A 75 -2.33 10.73 2.94
C PHE A 75 -0.87 10.82 3.40
N GLY A 76 0.09 10.70 2.45
CA GLY A 76 1.52 10.86 2.70
C GLY A 76 2.33 9.57 2.77
N THR A 77 1.72 8.40 2.51
CA THR A 77 2.46 7.16 2.31
C THR A 77 3.09 7.12 0.91
N THR A 78 4.19 6.38 0.76
CA THR A 78 4.92 6.24 -0.51
C THR A 78 5.22 4.79 -0.83
N HIS A 79 5.25 4.43 -2.12
CA HIS A 79 5.75 3.12 -2.53
C HIS A 79 7.27 3.05 -2.35
N GLY A 80 7.77 1.96 -1.76
CA GLY A 80 9.21 1.75 -1.54
C GLY A 80 9.64 1.99 -0.10
N VAL A 81 10.80 2.61 0.10
CA VAL A 81 11.32 2.95 1.43
C VAL A 81 10.82 4.33 1.84
N TYR A 82 10.15 4.39 2.96
CA TYR A 82 9.41 5.52 3.45
C TYR A 82 10.29 6.56 4.18
N LEU A 83 10.00 7.85 4.00
CA LEU A 83 10.74 8.96 4.63
C LEU A 83 9.85 10.15 5.07
N THR A 84 8.51 10.08 4.95
CA THR A 84 7.61 11.19 5.31
C THR A 84 6.62 10.77 6.39
N GLU A 85 6.17 11.70 7.21
CA GLU A 85 5.12 11.46 8.22
C GLU A 85 3.75 11.48 7.54
N PRO A 86 2.93 10.40 7.66
CA PRO A 86 1.60 10.37 7.08
C PRO A 86 0.65 11.33 7.81
N LYS A 87 -0.25 11.96 7.05
CA LYS A 87 -1.31 12.82 7.60
C LYS A 87 -2.50 11.97 8.07
N LEU A 88 -2.36 11.37 9.24
CA LEU A 88 -3.29 10.35 9.77
C LEU A 88 -4.70 10.90 10.01
N ASP A 89 -4.84 12.18 10.38
CA ASP A 89 -6.15 12.82 10.62
C ASP A 89 -6.99 12.91 9.34
N LEU A 90 -6.35 13.01 8.17
CA LEU A 90 -7.02 13.05 6.88
C LEU A 90 -7.87 11.79 6.62
N ILE A 91 -7.44 10.63 7.13
CA ILE A 91 -8.21 9.38 7.02
C ILE A 91 -9.57 9.55 7.68
N THR A 92 -9.60 10.14 8.88
CA THR A 92 -10.84 10.40 9.63
C THR A 92 -11.71 11.46 8.92
N GLU A 93 -11.09 12.50 8.36
CA GLU A 93 -11.82 13.53 7.61
C GLU A 93 -12.55 12.92 6.39
N ILE A 94 -11.89 12.05 5.64
CA ILE A 94 -12.48 11.34 4.51
C ILE A 94 -13.55 10.36 4.99
N LYS A 95 -13.26 9.58 6.07
CA LYS A 95 -14.19 8.59 6.63
C LYS A 95 -15.51 9.22 7.09
N ASN A 96 -15.48 10.46 7.57
CA ASN A 96 -16.69 11.19 7.94
C ASN A 96 -17.60 11.57 6.74
N LYS A 97 -17.08 11.50 5.50
CA LYS A 97 -17.82 11.85 4.29
C LYS A 97 -18.29 10.67 3.46
N ILE A 98 -17.57 9.53 3.55
CA ILE A 98 -17.86 8.32 2.77
C ILE A 98 -17.72 7.07 3.64
N ASP A 99 -18.57 6.08 3.40
CA ASP A 99 -18.60 4.85 4.19
C ASP A 99 -18.35 3.62 3.32
N ILE A 100 -17.15 3.54 2.75
CA ILE A 100 -16.63 2.35 2.07
C ILE A 100 -15.28 1.97 2.69
N PRO A 101 -14.77 0.75 2.47
CA PRO A 101 -13.43 0.33 2.87
C PRO A 101 -12.33 1.24 2.32
N PHE A 102 -11.41 1.69 3.18
CA PHE A 102 -10.21 2.42 2.74
C PHE A 102 -9.00 1.52 2.64
N VAL A 103 -8.19 1.77 1.63
CA VAL A 103 -6.97 1.02 1.34
C VAL A 103 -5.76 1.92 1.52
N MET A 104 -4.75 1.41 2.21
CA MET A 104 -3.42 2.01 2.29
C MET A 104 -2.51 1.38 1.25
N HIS A 105 -2.06 2.17 0.28
CA HIS A 105 -0.92 1.85 -0.57
C HIS A 105 0.37 2.42 0.05
N GLY A 106 1.53 1.89 -0.33
CA GLY A 106 2.81 2.37 0.16
C GLY A 106 3.05 2.11 1.66
N GLY A 107 2.50 1.01 2.19
CA GLY A 107 2.59 0.68 3.62
C GLY A 107 3.97 0.22 4.10
N SER A 108 4.95 -0.03 3.21
CA SER A 108 6.30 -0.42 3.63
C SER A 108 7.05 0.79 4.19
N GLY A 109 7.55 0.69 5.43
CA GLY A 109 8.27 1.76 6.11
C GLY A 109 7.41 2.66 6.99
N VAL A 110 6.11 2.49 7.01
CA VAL A 110 5.23 3.08 8.02
C VAL A 110 5.56 2.47 9.39
N SER A 111 5.57 3.27 10.45
CA SER A 111 5.83 2.79 11.80
C SER A 111 4.69 1.90 12.31
N ASP A 112 4.99 1.04 13.28
CA ASP A 112 3.96 0.19 13.91
C ASP A 112 2.83 1.02 14.52
N GLU A 113 3.14 2.19 15.08
CA GLU A 113 2.16 3.10 15.68
C GLU A 113 1.29 3.78 14.63
N ASP A 114 1.90 4.23 13.51
CA ASP A 114 1.15 4.83 12.41
C ASP A 114 0.24 3.81 11.72
N PHE A 115 0.66 2.54 11.62
CA PHE A 115 -0.24 1.48 11.17
C PHE A 115 -1.46 1.34 12.07
N LYS A 116 -1.26 1.28 13.40
CA LYS A 116 -2.37 1.16 14.35
C LYS A 116 -3.32 2.36 14.26
N THR A 117 -2.75 3.56 14.25
CA THR A 117 -3.54 4.80 14.15
C THR A 117 -4.29 4.86 12.82
N SER A 118 -3.65 4.49 11.70
CA SER A 118 -4.33 4.43 10.39
C SER A 118 -5.53 3.48 10.39
N ILE A 119 -5.38 2.29 11.00
CA ILE A 119 -6.46 1.30 11.11
C ILE A 119 -7.59 1.83 12.00
N GLN A 120 -7.26 2.42 13.14
CA GLN A 120 -8.24 3.04 14.05
C GLN A 120 -9.00 4.19 13.37
N ASN A 121 -8.33 4.94 12.49
CA ASN A 121 -8.92 6.04 11.74
C ASN A 121 -9.75 5.59 10.51
N GLY A 122 -9.68 4.31 10.11
CA GLY A 122 -10.56 3.78 9.07
C GLY A 122 -9.92 2.98 7.93
N ILE A 123 -8.61 2.78 7.94
CA ILE A 123 -7.96 1.89 6.95
C ILE A 123 -8.36 0.44 7.26
N THR A 124 -8.87 -0.26 6.25
CA THR A 124 -9.34 -1.65 6.36
C THR A 124 -8.52 -2.65 5.55
N LYS A 125 -7.77 -2.19 4.56
CA LYS A 125 -6.87 -3.01 3.73
C LYS A 125 -5.53 -2.32 3.61
N ILE A 126 -4.43 -3.09 3.71
CA ILE A 126 -3.06 -2.57 3.61
C ILE A 126 -2.30 -3.37 2.54
N ASN A 127 -1.74 -2.66 1.57
CA ASN A 127 -0.82 -3.25 0.60
C ASN A 127 0.60 -3.21 1.17
N TYR A 128 1.17 -4.39 1.43
CA TYR A 128 2.47 -4.55 2.07
C TYR A 128 3.37 -5.47 1.24
N TYR A 129 4.39 -4.91 0.61
CA TYR A 129 5.25 -5.66 -0.32
C TYR A 129 6.75 -5.42 -0.09
N THR A 130 7.22 -4.18 -0.17
CA THR A 130 8.65 -3.83 -0.31
C THR A 130 9.51 -4.44 0.80
N TYR A 131 9.13 -4.29 2.06
CA TYR A 131 9.89 -4.84 3.18
C TYR A 131 9.86 -6.36 3.23
N SER A 132 8.76 -6.97 2.83
CA SER A 132 8.70 -8.44 2.69
C SER A 132 9.65 -8.92 1.61
N ALA A 133 9.68 -8.27 0.45
CA ALA A 133 10.59 -8.60 -0.64
C ALA A 133 12.06 -8.39 -0.24
N MET A 134 12.38 -7.28 0.46
CA MET A 134 13.72 -7.01 0.99
C MET A 134 14.16 -8.06 2.01
N ALA A 135 13.28 -8.48 2.92
CA ALA A 135 13.58 -9.54 3.88
C ALA A 135 13.95 -10.86 3.17
N GLY A 136 13.19 -11.22 2.14
CA GLY A 136 13.51 -12.37 1.29
C GLY A 136 14.84 -12.24 0.58
N GLY A 137 15.10 -11.11 -0.07
CA GLY A 137 16.35 -10.83 -0.79
C GLY A 137 17.58 -10.85 0.13
N ASN A 138 17.48 -10.24 1.30
CA ASN A 138 18.55 -10.24 2.29
C ASN A 138 18.86 -11.68 2.78
N LYS A 139 17.82 -12.47 3.03
CA LYS A 139 18.00 -13.87 3.46
C LYS A 139 18.64 -14.73 2.38
N VAL A 140 18.26 -14.52 1.13
CA VAL A 140 18.91 -15.20 -0.01
C VAL A 140 20.39 -14.83 -0.09
N ARG A 141 20.71 -13.55 0.06
CA ARG A 141 22.13 -13.10 0.07
C ARG A 141 22.93 -13.73 1.20
N GLU A 142 22.37 -13.78 2.43
CA GLU A 142 23.00 -14.45 3.57
C GLU A 142 23.23 -15.93 3.28
N PHE A 143 22.24 -16.62 2.73
CA PHE A 143 22.29 -18.04 2.42
C PHE A 143 23.40 -18.35 1.40
N ILE A 144 23.47 -17.57 0.32
CA ILE A 144 24.50 -17.74 -0.73
C ILE A 144 25.89 -17.45 -0.16
N ASN A 145 26.04 -16.38 0.61
CA ASN A 145 27.33 -16.01 1.21
C ASN A 145 27.83 -17.08 2.21
N ALA A 146 26.91 -17.68 2.97
CA ALA A 146 27.25 -18.74 3.94
C ALA A 146 27.66 -20.06 3.27
N ALA A 147 27.17 -20.34 2.06
CA ALA A 147 27.52 -21.54 1.31
C ALA A 147 28.95 -21.48 0.75
N GLY A 148 29.53 -20.29 0.55
CA GLY A 148 30.88 -20.12 -0.01
C GLY A 148 31.04 -20.86 -1.35
N ASP A 149 31.96 -21.83 -1.40
CA ASP A 149 32.21 -22.64 -2.60
C ASP A 149 31.34 -23.93 -2.68
N GLU A 150 30.45 -24.13 -1.72
CA GLU A 150 29.55 -25.30 -1.74
C GLU A 150 28.49 -25.16 -2.84
N LYS A 151 27.95 -26.29 -3.30
CA LYS A 151 26.89 -26.30 -4.31
C LYS A 151 25.60 -25.77 -3.69
N VAL A 152 25.02 -24.74 -4.33
CA VAL A 152 23.74 -24.15 -3.96
C VAL A 152 22.68 -24.54 -5.00
N PHE A 153 21.57 -25.10 -4.55
CA PHE A 153 20.46 -25.47 -5.42
C PHE A 153 19.39 -24.37 -5.43
N PHE A 154 18.76 -24.18 -6.57
CA PHE A 154 17.79 -23.12 -6.78
C PHE A 154 16.57 -23.25 -5.81
N HIS A 155 16.11 -24.46 -5.53
CA HIS A 155 15.01 -24.68 -4.59
C HIS A 155 15.36 -24.27 -3.14
N ASP A 156 16.63 -24.38 -2.72
CA ASP A 156 17.08 -23.93 -1.40
C ASP A 156 17.11 -22.41 -1.32
N ILE A 157 17.51 -21.73 -2.38
CA ILE A 157 17.44 -20.25 -2.50
C ILE A 157 16.01 -19.77 -2.34
N ILE A 158 15.07 -20.41 -3.06
CA ILE A 158 13.65 -20.06 -2.97
C ILE A 158 13.12 -20.33 -1.55
N ALA A 159 13.47 -21.45 -0.95
CA ALA A 159 13.03 -21.82 0.41
C ALA A 159 13.51 -20.80 1.45
N ALA A 160 14.79 -20.38 1.36
CA ALA A 160 15.37 -19.39 2.25
C ALA A 160 14.63 -18.03 2.14
N GLY A 161 14.45 -17.52 0.92
CA GLY A 161 13.74 -16.26 0.68
C GLY A 161 12.28 -16.31 1.14
N LYS A 162 11.55 -17.35 0.75
CA LYS A 162 10.15 -17.57 1.15
C LYS A 162 9.98 -17.62 2.66
N SER A 163 10.88 -18.27 3.38
CA SER A 163 10.82 -18.36 4.84
C SER A 163 10.93 -16.98 5.49
N ALA A 164 11.89 -16.15 5.05
CA ALA A 164 12.07 -14.81 5.58
C ALA A 164 10.88 -13.87 5.25
N MET A 165 10.36 -13.94 4.02
CA MET A 165 9.16 -13.20 3.64
C MET A 165 7.97 -13.58 4.51
N LYS A 166 7.76 -14.86 4.76
CA LYS A 166 6.68 -15.36 5.63
C LYS A 166 6.78 -14.79 7.04
N GLU A 167 7.94 -14.81 7.66
CA GLU A 167 8.09 -14.29 9.02
C GLU A 167 7.94 -12.76 9.07
N ASN A 168 8.41 -12.03 8.06
CA ASN A 168 8.20 -10.59 7.95
C ASN A 168 6.70 -10.23 7.83
N VAL A 169 5.97 -10.90 6.93
CA VAL A 169 4.52 -10.69 6.79
C VAL A 169 3.76 -11.06 8.07
N LYS A 170 4.13 -12.14 8.76
CA LYS A 170 3.54 -12.51 10.05
C LYS A 170 3.75 -11.42 11.12
N ALA A 171 4.93 -10.80 11.15
CA ALA A 171 5.19 -9.68 12.07
C ALA A 171 4.27 -8.49 11.76
N ALA A 172 4.17 -8.10 10.49
CA ALA A 172 3.26 -7.03 10.08
C ALA A 172 1.78 -7.35 10.42
N MET A 173 1.33 -8.58 10.14
CA MET A 173 -0.04 -9.01 10.50
C MET A 173 -0.33 -8.91 12.00
N LYS A 174 0.66 -9.16 12.87
CA LYS A 174 0.48 -9.00 14.32
C LYS A 174 0.29 -7.53 14.71
N VAL A 175 1.03 -6.61 14.06
CA VAL A 175 0.85 -5.17 14.26
C VAL A 175 -0.56 -4.77 13.84
N PHE A 176 -1.00 -5.19 12.66
CA PHE A 176 -2.34 -4.86 12.14
C PHE A 176 -3.46 -5.42 13.03
N ALA A 177 -3.31 -6.65 13.53
CA ALA A 177 -4.32 -7.26 14.40
C ALA A 177 -4.38 -6.62 15.79
N SER A 178 -3.26 -6.11 16.32
CA SER A 178 -3.23 -5.49 17.66
C SER A 178 -4.07 -4.21 17.74
N SER A 179 -4.28 -3.52 16.64
CA SER A 179 -5.12 -2.31 16.58
C SER A 179 -6.63 -2.60 16.61
N ILE A 180 -7.02 -3.86 16.43
CA ILE A 180 -8.43 -4.30 16.40
C ILE A 180 -8.82 -4.98 17.75
N LEU A 181 -7.82 -5.47 18.49
CA LEU A 181 -8.02 -6.29 19.68
C LEU A 181 -7.90 -5.52 21.01
N ASP A 182 -7.49 -4.25 20.94
CA ASP A 182 -7.45 -3.28 22.06
C ASP A 182 -8.72 -2.42 22.06
#